data_252c1f6cf3c6bd25d4958573498af080
#
_entry.id   252c1f6cf3c6bd25d4958573498af080
#
_cell.length_a   1.000
_cell.length_b   1.000
_cell.length_c   1.000
_cell.angle_alpha   90.00
_cell.angle_beta   90.00
_cell.angle_gamma   90.00
#
_symmetry.space_group_name_H-M   'P 1'
#
loop_
_entity.id
_entity.type
_entity.pdbx_description
1 polymer ?
#
loop_
_entity_poly.entity_id
_entity_poly.type
_entity_poly.pdbx_seq_one_letter_code
_entity_poly.pdbx_strand_id
1 'polypeptide(L)'
;PFPMMFKCTILEQVAYYHSPILAEAMVKTLNPTELAIMNDNKLMCWNIFKAPQPLIKQWCEYCGNKLKLLSDNLKCPIDIDSVHKFVKTKSNGFLTPYEGKNVDLVYQSRFYACALERYSNCFWTMYQGPKDFKQVKFLEPGQTI
;
A
#
# COMPACT_ATOMS: atom_id res chain seq x y z
N PRO A 1 -8.15 7.29 -10.46
CA PRO A 1 -8.06 7.47 -9.01
C PRO A 1 -7.98 8.95 -8.68
N PHE A 2 -8.43 9.30 -7.51
CA PHE A 2 -8.34 10.65 -6.97
C PHE A 2 -7.59 10.57 -5.63
N PRO A 3 -6.84 11.61 -5.29
CA PRO A 3 -6.13 11.63 -4.02
C PRO A 3 -7.12 11.71 -2.86
N MET A 4 -6.95 10.85 -1.87
CA MET A 4 -7.65 10.94 -0.60
C MET A 4 -6.73 11.62 0.42
N MET A 5 -7.32 12.51 1.22
CA MET A 5 -6.63 13.17 2.32
C MET A 5 -7.04 12.54 3.63
N PHE A 6 -6.05 12.21 4.45
CA PHE A 6 -6.25 11.63 5.77
C PHE A 6 -5.89 12.65 6.86
N LYS A 7 -6.36 12.40 8.07
CA LYS A 7 -5.99 13.20 9.25
C LYS A 7 -4.58 12.88 9.77
N CYS A 8 -4.00 11.76 9.32
CA CYS A 8 -2.66 11.31 9.69
C CYS A 8 -1.81 11.08 8.43
N THR A 9 -0.52 10.87 8.61
CA THR A 9 0.38 10.54 7.51
C THR A 9 0.09 9.13 6.97
N ILE A 10 0.58 8.85 5.76
CA ILE A 10 0.44 7.52 5.15
C ILE A 10 1.10 6.44 6.03
N LEU A 11 2.31 6.72 6.57
CA LEU A 11 3.00 5.77 7.44
C LEU A 11 2.28 5.55 8.78
N GLU A 12 1.75 6.60 9.38
CA GLU A 12 0.92 6.47 10.58
C GLU A 12 -0.33 5.63 10.30
N GLN A 13 -0.94 5.81 9.13
CA GLN A 13 -2.07 5.01 8.71
C GLN A 13 -1.69 3.51 8.57
N VAL A 14 -0.54 3.21 7.98
CA VAL A 14 -0.07 1.82 7.87
C VAL A 14 0.14 1.21 9.24
N ALA A 15 0.78 1.93 10.17
CA ALA A 15 0.99 1.48 11.54
C ALA A 15 -0.34 1.22 12.26
N TYR A 16 -1.30 2.07 12.03
CA TYR A 16 -2.61 2.04 12.68
C TYR A 16 -3.51 0.91 12.16
N TYR A 17 -3.62 0.74 10.82
CA TYR A 17 -4.51 -0.27 10.23
C TYR A 17 -3.91 -1.67 10.18
N HIS A 18 -2.59 -1.78 10.08
CA HIS A 18 -1.91 -3.08 10.02
C HIS A 18 -0.97 -3.28 11.19
N SER A 19 0.18 -2.59 11.19
CA SER A 19 1.16 -2.81 12.25
C SER A 19 2.29 -1.79 12.19
N PRO A 20 2.82 -1.33 13.36
CA PRO A 20 4.09 -0.63 13.42
C PRO A 20 5.24 -1.43 12.80
N ILE A 21 5.22 -2.75 12.89
CA ILE A 21 6.22 -3.64 12.27
C ILE A 21 6.26 -3.42 10.76
N LEU A 22 5.09 -3.37 10.12
CA LEU A 22 4.98 -3.10 8.68
C LEU A 22 5.49 -1.70 8.33
N ALA A 23 5.07 -0.69 9.08
CA ALA A 23 5.49 0.70 8.84
C ALA A 23 7.00 0.86 8.95
N GLU A 24 7.63 0.28 9.98
CA GLU A 24 9.09 0.31 10.16
C GLU A 24 9.82 -0.40 9.02
N ALA A 25 9.33 -1.57 8.61
CA ALA A 25 9.91 -2.31 7.49
C ALA A 25 9.79 -1.54 6.17
N MET A 26 8.67 -0.86 5.94
CA MET A 26 8.48 -0.01 4.77
C MET A 26 9.45 1.17 4.76
N VAL A 27 9.66 1.83 5.88
CA VAL A 27 10.62 2.96 6.00
C VAL A 27 12.01 2.55 5.53
N LYS A 28 12.45 1.35 5.86
CA LYS A 28 13.76 0.82 5.45
C LYS A 28 13.91 0.64 3.93
N THR A 29 12.82 0.61 3.20
CA THR A 29 12.82 0.48 1.73
C THR A 29 12.79 1.81 1.00
N LEU A 30 12.64 2.93 1.72
CA LEU A 30 12.37 4.24 1.14
C LEU A 30 13.64 5.10 1.08
N ASN A 31 13.80 5.79 -0.05
CA ASN A 31 14.74 6.91 -0.14
C ASN A 31 14.13 8.18 0.47
N PRO A 32 14.91 9.29 0.63
CA PRO A 32 14.39 10.52 1.24
C PRO A 32 13.17 11.12 0.52
N THR A 33 13.11 11.05 -0.79
CA THR A 33 11.97 11.55 -1.57
C THR A 33 10.71 10.73 -1.31
N GLU A 34 10.84 9.41 -1.35
CA GLU A 34 9.75 8.48 -1.05
C GLU A 34 9.28 8.61 0.41
N LEU A 35 10.22 8.78 1.33
CA LEU A 35 9.88 9.00 2.74
C LEU A 35 9.07 10.27 2.94
N ALA A 36 9.41 11.35 2.25
CA ALA A 36 8.65 12.60 2.29
C ALA A 36 7.21 12.40 1.79
N ILE A 37 7.03 11.63 0.71
CA ILE A 37 5.69 11.28 0.19
C ILE A 37 4.90 10.47 1.21
N MET A 38 5.52 9.49 1.84
CA MET A 38 4.88 8.64 2.85
C MET A 38 4.58 9.37 4.17
N ASN A 39 5.28 10.47 4.44
CA ASN A 39 5.01 11.36 5.57
C ASN A 39 3.98 12.45 5.25
N ASP A 40 3.42 12.45 4.05
CA ASP A 40 2.29 13.29 3.67
C ASP A 40 0.97 12.54 3.96
N ASN A 41 -0.12 13.27 3.88
CA ASN A 41 -1.46 12.75 4.18
C ASN A 41 -2.30 12.48 2.92
N LYS A 42 -1.71 12.55 1.74
CA LYS A 42 -2.38 12.28 0.45
C LYS A 42 -2.03 10.90 -0.06
N LEU A 43 -3.03 10.13 -0.40
CA LEU A 43 -2.87 8.81 -0.99
C LEU A 43 -3.76 8.67 -2.22
N MET A 44 -3.17 8.29 -3.34
CA MET A 44 -3.91 7.85 -4.52
C MET A 44 -4.33 6.40 -4.31
N CYS A 45 -5.62 6.22 -4.03
CA CYS A 45 -6.17 4.93 -3.63
C CYS A 45 -6.48 4.00 -4.81
N TRP A 46 -6.56 2.72 -4.49
CA TRP A 46 -7.15 1.63 -5.26
C TRP A 46 -6.39 1.17 -6.50
N ASN A 47 -5.20 1.66 -6.76
CA ASN A 47 -4.40 1.26 -7.94
C ASN A 47 -5.19 1.27 -9.26
N ILE A 48 -6.16 2.19 -9.38
CA ILE A 48 -6.98 2.33 -10.58
C ILE A 48 -6.38 3.42 -11.45
N PHE A 49 -5.79 3.02 -12.57
CA PHE A 49 -5.18 3.98 -13.50
C PHE A 49 -5.20 3.43 -14.92
N LYS A 50 -5.02 4.34 -15.87
CA LYS A 50 -4.82 4.03 -17.28
C LYS A 50 -3.52 4.69 -17.71
N ALA A 51 -2.64 3.93 -18.36
CA ALA A 51 -1.36 4.41 -18.80
C ALA A 51 -0.88 3.65 -20.04
N PRO A 52 0.03 4.23 -20.85
CA PRO A 52 0.68 3.49 -21.92
C PRO A 52 1.44 2.28 -21.39
N GLN A 53 1.52 1.23 -22.19
CA GLN A 53 2.17 -0.03 -21.80
C GLN A 53 3.61 0.13 -21.26
N PRO A 54 4.50 0.97 -21.87
CA PRO A 54 5.84 1.17 -21.31
C PRO A 54 5.82 1.73 -19.89
N LEU A 55 4.87 2.60 -19.58
CA LEU A 55 4.73 3.20 -18.25
C LEU A 55 4.17 2.18 -17.24
N ILE A 56 3.25 1.33 -17.65
CA ILE A 56 2.75 0.22 -16.83
C ILE A 56 3.91 -0.71 -16.47
N LYS A 57 4.78 -1.01 -17.43
CA LYS A 57 5.98 -1.83 -17.18
C LYS A 57 6.89 -1.19 -16.14
N GLN A 58 7.14 0.11 -16.23
CA GLN A 58 7.93 0.85 -15.23
C GLN A 58 7.29 0.78 -13.84
N TRP A 59 5.97 0.94 -13.77
CA TRP A 59 5.22 0.81 -12.52
C TRP A 59 5.36 -0.58 -11.92
N CYS A 60 5.24 -1.64 -12.73
CA CYS A 60 5.41 -3.02 -12.28
C CYS A 60 6.82 -3.26 -11.74
N GLU A 61 7.84 -2.78 -12.42
CA GLU A 61 9.24 -2.93 -12.00
C GLU A 61 9.50 -2.18 -10.68
N TYR A 62 9.03 -0.96 -10.59
CA TYR A 62 9.18 -0.17 -9.37
C TYR A 62 8.50 -0.83 -8.16
N CYS A 63 7.22 -1.14 -8.29
CA CYS A 63 6.44 -1.74 -7.21
C CYS A 63 6.95 -3.14 -6.85
N GLY A 64 7.32 -3.95 -7.86
CA GLY A 64 7.90 -5.27 -7.65
C GLY A 64 9.20 -5.23 -6.88
N ASN A 65 10.09 -4.30 -7.20
CA ASN A 65 11.34 -4.11 -6.48
C ASN A 65 11.11 -3.67 -5.03
N LYS A 66 10.17 -2.76 -4.80
CA LYS A 66 9.81 -2.32 -3.44
C LYS A 66 9.23 -3.46 -2.60
N LEU A 67 8.33 -4.25 -3.18
CA LEU A 67 7.75 -5.41 -2.47
C LEU A 67 8.81 -6.46 -2.15
N LYS A 68 9.77 -6.67 -3.03
CA LYS A 68 10.90 -7.57 -2.77
C LYS A 68 11.75 -7.08 -1.60
N LEU A 69 12.10 -5.79 -1.59
CA LEU A 69 12.85 -5.18 -0.48
C LEU A 69 12.07 -5.31 0.84
N LEU A 70 10.77 -5.07 0.79
CA LEU A 70 9.90 -5.22 1.96
C LEU A 70 9.87 -6.67 2.46
N SER A 71 9.71 -7.61 1.54
CA SER A 71 9.75 -9.04 1.85
C SER A 71 11.06 -9.44 2.53
N ASP A 72 12.18 -8.95 2.02
CA ASP A 72 13.50 -9.21 2.60
C ASP A 72 13.63 -8.61 4.01
N ASN A 73 13.14 -7.40 4.22
CA ASN A 73 13.15 -6.75 5.54
C ASN A 73 12.25 -7.46 6.56
N LEU A 74 11.09 -7.93 6.13
CA LEU A 74 10.16 -8.66 6.99
C LEU A 74 10.55 -10.12 7.16
N LYS A 75 11.42 -10.65 6.31
CA LYS A 75 11.73 -12.08 6.23
C LYS A 75 10.47 -12.92 6.02
N CYS A 76 9.59 -12.43 5.16
CA CYS A 76 8.30 -13.05 4.84
C CYS A 76 8.12 -13.12 3.33
N PRO A 77 8.22 -14.31 2.72
CA PRO A 77 7.93 -14.46 1.29
C PRO A 77 6.53 -14.02 0.93
N ILE A 78 6.36 -13.56 -0.32
CA ILE A 78 5.07 -13.05 -0.82
C ILE A 78 4.24 -14.23 -1.33
N ASP A 79 3.80 -15.07 -0.44
CA ASP A 79 2.86 -16.16 -0.71
C ASP A 79 1.88 -16.29 0.46
N ILE A 80 0.72 -16.85 0.21
CA ILE A 80 -0.38 -16.86 1.17
C ILE A 80 -0.02 -17.63 2.45
N ASP A 81 0.66 -18.75 2.33
CA ASP A 81 0.99 -19.59 3.50
C ASP A 81 2.03 -18.90 4.39
N SER A 82 3.08 -18.34 3.78
CA SER A 82 4.10 -17.57 4.50
C SER A 82 3.52 -16.34 5.19
N VAL A 83 2.63 -15.62 4.50
CA VAL A 83 1.95 -14.43 5.04
C VAL A 83 1.06 -14.81 6.22
N HIS A 84 0.26 -15.86 6.11
CA HIS A 84 -0.58 -16.33 7.21
C HIS A 84 0.25 -16.72 8.43
N LYS A 85 1.33 -17.46 8.22
CA LYS A 85 2.25 -17.86 9.28
C LYS A 85 2.90 -16.65 9.95
N PHE A 86 3.36 -15.69 9.14
CA PHE A 86 3.97 -14.45 9.61
C PHE A 86 3.01 -13.65 10.49
N VAL A 87 1.79 -13.43 10.02
CA VAL A 87 0.77 -12.67 10.75
C VAL A 87 0.42 -13.34 12.07
N LYS A 88 0.26 -14.67 12.09
CA LYS A 88 0.01 -15.42 13.30
C LYS A 88 1.17 -15.35 14.29
N THR A 89 2.41 -15.46 13.80
CA THR A 89 3.61 -15.40 14.63
C THR A 89 3.81 -14.00 15.24
N LYS A 90 3.44 -12.97 14.50
CA LYS A 90 3.55 -11.56 14.90
C LYS A 90 2.23 -11.02 15.46
N SER A 91 1.42 -11.87 16.10
CA SER A 91 0.07 -11.54 16.56
C SER A 91 0.00 -10.25 17.38
N ASN A 92 0.98 -9.99 18.24
CA ASN A 92 1.03 -8.75 19.03
C ASN A 92 1.21 -7.48 18.20
N GLY A 93 1.71 -7.61 16.97
CA GLY A 93 1.90 -6.49 16.06
C GLY A 93 0.84 -6.39 14.96
N PHE A 94 0.17 -7.50 14.62
CA PHE A 94 -0.78 -7.55 13.51
C PHE A 94 -2.21 -7.92 13.92
N LEU A 95 -2.38 -8.66 15.01
CA LEU A 95 -3.70 -9.12 15.46
C LEU A 95 -4.17 -8.39 16.72
N THR A 96 -3.61 -7.23 17.00
CA THR A 96 -4.06 -6.41 18.12
C THR A 96 -5.43 -5.79 17.83
N PRO A 97 -6.29 -5.65 18.84
CA PRO A 97 -7.53 -4.92 18.69
C PRO A 97 -7.26 -3.48 18.26
N TYR A 98 -8.00 -3.05 17.27
CA TYR A 98 -7.91 -1.71 16.71
C TYR A 98 -9.23 -0.98 16.99
N GLU A 99 -9.18 0.11 17.74
CA GLU A 99 -10.38 0.85 18.19
C GLU A 99 -11.51 -0.06 18.68
N GLY A 100 -11.17 -1.09 19.45
CA GLY A 100 -12.14 -2.06 19.95
C GLY A 100 -12.66 -3.04 18.90
N LYS A 101 -12.14 -3.00 17.65
CA LYS A 101 -12.45 -3.96 16.61
C LYS A 101 -11.42 -5.08 16.61
N ASN A 102 -11.88 -6.32 16.53
CA ASN A 102 -11.01 -7.45 16.27
C ASN A 102 -10.55 -7.40 14.81
N VAL A 103 -9.25 -7.27 14.62
CA VAL A 103 -8.65 -7.33 13.30
C VAL A 103 -8.34 -8.78 13.01
N ASP A 104 -9.06 -9.37 12.07
CA ASP A 104 -8.94 -10.79 11.77
C ASP A 104 -7.73 -11.12 10.90
N LEU A 105 -7.41 -12.40 10.80
CA LEU A 105 -6.30 -12.91 10.00
C LEU A 105 -6.44 -12.54 8.53
N VAL A 106 -7.65 -12.57 7.98
CA VAL A 106 -7.91 -12.27 6.56
C VAL A 106 -7.52 -10.83 6.26
N TYR A 107 -7.98 -9.89 7.07
CA TYR A 107 -7.63 -8.47 6.91
C TYR A 107 -6.12 -8.25 7.04
N GLN A 108 -5.50 -8.77 8.09
CA GLN A 108 -4.08 -8.56 8.33
C GLN A 108 -3.19 -9.25 7.30
N SER A 109 -3.64 -10.35 6.71
CA SER A 109 -2.91 -11.03 5.63
C SER A 109 -2.88 -10.23 4.32
N ARG A 110 -3.59 -9.11 4.23
CA ARG A 110 -3.59 -8.22 3.08
C ARG A 110 -2.51 -7.14 3.16
N PHE A 111 -1.56 -7.24 4.06
CA PHE A 111 -0.59 -6.17 4.28
C PHE A 111 0.32 -5.90 3.06
N TYR A 112 0.65 -6.89 2.23
CA TYR A 112 1.38 -6.65 0.98
C TYR A 112 0.54 -5.86 -0.02
N ALA A 113 -0.76 -6.09 -0.10
CA ALA A 113 -1.65 -5.29 -0.94
C ALA A 113 -1.74 -3.84 -0.43
N CYS A 114 -1.76 -3.65 0.88
CA CYS A 114 -1.69 -2.34 1.51
C CYS A 114 -0.37 -1.62 1.14
N ALA A 115 0.75 -2.32 1.26
CA ALA A 115 2.05 -1.78 0.90
C ALA A 115 2.14 -1.43 -0.59
N LEU A 116 1.62 -2.29 -1.47
CA LEU A 116 1.58 -2.04 -2.92
C LEU A 116 0.87 -0.74 -3.25
N GLU A 117 -0.29 -0.48 -2.63
CA GLU A 117 -1.03 0.75 -2.84
C GLU A 117 -0.20 1.99 -2.47
N ARG A 118 0.56 1.93 -1.39
CA ARG A 118 1.42 3.03 -0.93
C ARG A 118 2.66 3.21 -1.83
N TYR A 119 3.29 2.14 -2.25
CA TYR A 119 4.38 2.22 -3.23
C TYR A 119 3.89 2.74 -4.59
N SER A 120 2.72 2.32 -5.05
CA SER A 120 2.07 2.85 -6.24
C SER A 120 1.84 4.36 -6.14
N ASN A 121 1.41 4.83 -4.97
CA ASN A 121 1.27 6.26 -4.69
C ASN A 121 2.61 7.00 -4.83
N CYS A 122 3.70 6.44 -4.33
CA CYS A 122 5.03 7.03 -4.51
C CYS A 122 5.40 7.14 -5.99
N PHE A 123 5.21 6.06 -6.75
CA PHE A 123 5.52 6.04 -8.18
C PHE A 123 4.77 7.15 -8.93
N TRP A 124 3.46 7.24 -8.75
CA TRP A 124 2.65 8.22 -9.47
C TRP A 124 2.88 9.64 -8.99
N THR A 125 3.19 9.84 -7.72
CA THR A 125 3.54 11.16 -7.17
C THR A 125 4.86 11.65 -7.75
N MET A 126 5.84 10.78 -7.92
CA MET A 126 7.14 11.12 -8.49
C MET A 126 7.13 11.24 -10.01
N TYR A 127 6.15 10.68 -10.68
CA TYR A 127 6.07 10.69 -12.14
C TYR A 127 5.92 12.12 -12.67
N GLN A 128 6.84 12.54 -13.55
CA GLN A 128 6.92 13.91 -14.08
C GLN A 128 6.15 14.13 -15.38
N GLY A 129 5.66 13.05 -16.00
CA GLY A 129 4.88 13.15 -17.22
C GLY A 129 3.44 13.62 -17.00
N PRO A 130 2.66 13.73 -18.08
CA PRO A 130 1.25 14.15 -17.98
C PRO A 130 0.47 13.26 -17.04
N LYS A 131 -0.24 13.88 -16.10
CA LYS A 131 -1.13 13.20 -15.12
C LYS A 131 -2.48 13.90 -15.14
N ASP A 132 -3.54 13.09 -15.15
CA ASP A 132 -4.90 13.59 -15.06
C ASP A 132 -5.64 12.76 -13.98
N PHE A 133 -6.04 13.42 -12.92
CA PHE A 133 -6.76 12.79 -11.81
C PHE A 133 -8.25 13.02 -11.98
N LYS A 134 -8.90 12.09 -12.66
CA LYS A 134 -10.35 12.12 -12.83
C LYS A 134 -11.02 11.27 -11.75
N GLN A 135 -12.15 11.74 -11.31
CA GLN A 135 -13.00 10.94 -10.45
C GLN A 135 -13.53 9.74 -11.24
N VAL A 136 -13.30 8.55 -10.69
CA VAL A 136 -13.81 7.31 -11.27
C VAL A 136 -15.23 7.10 -10.76
N LYS A 137 -16.18 6.97 -11.68
CA LYS A 137 -17.55 6.60 -11.34
C LYS A 137 -17.69 5.10 -11.44
N PHE A 138 -18.07 4.47 -10.34
CA PHE A 138 -18.41 3.05 -10.33
C PHE A 138 -19.86 2.89 -10.77
N LEU A 139 -20.07 1.97 -11.71
CA LEU A 139 -21.42 1.62 -12.16
C LEU A 139 -22.02 0.61 -11.20
N GLU A 140 -23.29 0.84 -10.85
CA GLU A 140 -24.05 -0.16 -10.12
C GLU A 140 -24.50 -1.29 -11.07
N PRO A 141 -24.85 -2.48 -10.54
CA PRO A 141 -25.37 -3.56 -11.39
C PRO A 141 -26.53 -3.08 -12.26
N GLY A 142 -26.47 -3.34 -13.56
CA GLY A 142 -27.48 -2.95 -14.53
C GLY A 142 -27.31 -1.57 -15.16
N GLN A 143 -26.36 -0.76 -14.69
CA GLN A 143 -26.02 0.52 -15.31
C GLN A 143 -25.10 0.32 -16.52
N THR A 144 -25.30 1.12 -17.55
CA THR A 144 -24.44 1.18 -18.73
C THR A 144 -23.64 2.48 -18.76
N ILE A 145 -22.53 2.44 -19.45
CA ILE A 145 -21.67 3.62 -19.67
C ILE A 145 -22.39 4.63 -20.57
#